data_ec13f696fd2c9c83d74f972bed990454
#
_entry.id   ec13f696fd2c9c83d74f972bed990454
#
_cell.length_a   1.000
_cell.length_b   1.000
_cell.length_c   1.000
_cell.angle_alpha   90.00
_cell.angle_beta   90.00
_cell.angle_gamma   90.00
#
_symmetry.space_group_name_H-M   'P 1'
#
loop_
_entity.id
_entity.type
_entity.pdbx_description
1 polymer ?
#
loop_
_entity_poly.entity_id
_entity_poly.type
_entity_poly.pdbx_seq_one_letter_code
_entity_poly.pdbx_strand_id
1 'polypeptide(L)'
;FLESRDEAEASDYIDEVANLLLEGTVNPQAVVDATAVAEIDDLAGDHAIIDGSHYHLHYNRFMQKLTRFHQERVPRFLTYQDQKKELVEVARDSMRLEEFRPRVLTSFVRNKLIDQVYLPVVGDNLAKQMGVVGEEKRTDLMGLLLLVSPPGYGKTTLMEYIANRLGIIFMKINGPAIGHHVTSLDPSEAPNAAAREEVEKLNLALEMGDNVMIYLDDIQHTNPEFLQK
;
A
#
# COMPACT_ATOMS: atom_id res chain seq x y z
N PHE A 1 10.00 55.00 -13.26
CA PHE A 1 8.58 54.78 -12.90
C PHE A 1 8.43 53.68 -11.85
N LEU A 2 9.29 52.65 -11.86
CA LEU A 2 9.27 51.54 -10.88
C LEU A 2 10.04 51.87 -9.59
N GLU A 3 10.97 52.84 -9.59
CA GLU A 3 11.76 53.25 -8.41
C GLU A 3 10.98 54.01 -7.33
N SER A 4 9.71 54.35 -7.56
CA SER A 4 8.88 55.12 -6.63
C SER A 4 7.77 54.33 -5.93
N ARG A 5 7.67 53.02 -6.14
CA ARG A 5 6.69 52.14 -5.51
C ARG A 5 7.37 51.02 -4.79
N ASP A 6 6.75 50.54 -3.70
CA ASP A 6 7.19 49.39 -2.96
C ASP A 6 7.48 48.22 -3.90
N GLU A 7 8.63 47.52 -3.73
CA GLU A 7 9.06 46.40 -4.60
C GLU A 7 8.00 45.31 -4.74
N ALA A 8 7.14 45.13 -3.75
CA ALA A 8 6.04 44.19 -3.76
C ALA A 8 4.94 44.57 -4.77
N GLU A 9 4.59 45.86 -4.88
CA GLU A 9 3.59 46.33 -5.84
C GLU A 9 4.12 46.37 -7.27
N ALA A 10 5.42 46.64 -7.46
CA ALA A 10 6.02 46.71 -8.81
C ALA A 10 5.99 45.35 -9.52
N SER A 11 6.12 44.23 -8.76
CA SER A 11 6.08 42.89 -9.33
C SER A 11 4.71 42.50 -9.89
N ASP A 12 3.65 43.15 -9.47
CA ASP A 12 2.28 42.81 -9.87
C ASP A 12 1.93 43.35 -11.28
N TYR A 13 2.72 44.31 -11.76
CA TYR A 13 2.57 44.96 -13.09
C TYR A 13 3.60 44.48 -14.13
N ILE A 14 4.39 43.44 -13.81
CA ILE A 14 5.45 42.94 -14.72
C ILE A 14 4.87 42.51 -16.06
N ASP A 15 3.76 41.80 -16.06
CA ASP A 15 3.15 41.25 -17.27
C ASP A 15 2.55 42.38 -18.15
N GLU A 16 1.93 43.36 -17.55
CA GLU A 16 1.41 44.56 -18.26
C GLU A 16 2.54 45.39 -18.84
N VAL A 17 3.61 45.59 -18.07
CA VAL A 17 4.81 46.32 -18.55
C VAL A 17 5.51 45.55 -19.67
N ALA A 18 5.61 44.22 -19.56
CA ALA A 18 6.19 43.37 -20.60
C ALA A 18 5.38 43.45 -21.90
N ASN A 19 4.06 43.39 -21.83
CA ASN A 19 3.18 43.58 -23.00
C ASN A 19 3.32 44.96 -23.61
N LEU A 20 3.37 46.00 -22.78
CA LEU A 20 3.59 47.36 -23.26
C LEU A 20 4.93 47.51 -23.97
N LEU A 21 5.99 46.91 -23.45
CA LEU A 21 7.32 46.93 -24.06
C LEU A 21 7.39 46.14 -25.38
N LEU A 22 6.65 45.06 -25.50
CA LEU A 22 6.62 44.21 -26.71
C LEU A 22 5.77 44.83 -27.82
N GLU A 23 4.62 45.39 -27.50
CA GLU A 23 3.67 45.93 -28.47
C GLU A 23 3.89 47.42 -28.77
N GLY A 24 4.64 48.14 -27.92
CA GLY A 24 4.94 49.56 -28.06
C GLY A 24 3.77 50.51 -27.80
N THR A 25 2.53 50.01 -27.75
CA THR A 25 1.32 50.80 -27.50
C THR A 25 0.28 49.97 -26.75
N VAL A 26 -0.48 50.60 -25.85
CA VAL A 26 -1.64 49.99 -25.21
C VAL A 26 -2.80 49.98 -26.19
N ASN A 27 -3.35 48.85 -26.53
CA ASN A 27 -4.60 48.73 -27.26
C ASN A 27 -5.78 48.97 -26.30
N PRO A 28 -6.50 50.10 -26.39
CA PRO A 28 -7.60 50.43 -25.46
C PRO A 28 -8.74 49.41 -25.49
N GLN A 29 -8.87 48.64 -26.59
CA GLN A 29 -9.92 47.61 -26.73
C GLN A 29 -9.55 46.28 -26.00
N ALA A 30 -8.28 46.12 -25.65
CA ALA A 30 -7.79 44.98 -24.90
C ALA A 30 -7.68 45.23 -23.38
N VAL A 31 -7.97 46.46 -22.94
CA VAL A 31 -7.95 46.83 -21.52
C VAL A 31 -9.29 46.45 -20.89
N VAL A 32 -9.25 45.57 -19.92
CA VAL A 32 -10.40 45.15 -19.12
C VAL A 32 -10.27 45.75 -17.73
N ASP A 33 -11.31 46.41 -17.25
CA ASP A 33 -11.37 46.88 -15.87
C ASP A 33 -11.68 45.70 -14.95
N ALA A 34 -10.62 45.04 -14.50
CA ALA A 34 -10.70 43.87 -13.61
C ALA A 34 -9.61 43.97 -12.55
N THR A 35 -9.96 43.59 -11.33
CA THR A 35 -8.97 43.44 -10.24
C THR A 35 -8.19 42.15 -10.41
N ALA A 36 -6.86 42.26 -10.50
CA ALA A 36 -5.97 41.08 -10.55
C ALA A 36 -5.72 40.46 -9.18
N VAL A 37 -6.28 41.02 -8.11
CA VAL A 37 -6.12 40.60 -6.73
C VAL A 37 -7.48 40.24 -6.15
N ALA A 38 -7.56 39.08 -5.48
CA ALA A 38 -8.75 38.65 -4.74
C ALA A 38 -8.33 38.17 -3.33
N GLU A 39 -9.16 38.47 -2.34
CA GLU A 39 -9.02 37.96 -0.99
C GLU A 39 -9.92 36.75 -0.81
N ILE A 40 -9.35 35.64 -0.31
CA ILE A 40 -10.06 34.37 -0.04
C ILE A 40 -10.04 34.16 1.46
N ASP A 41 -11.22 34.13 2.06
CA ASP A 41 -11.43 34.00 3.48
C ASP A 41 -11.80 32.57 3.89
N ASP A 42 -11.85 32.32 5.20
CA ASP A 42 -12.28 31.05 5.79
C ASP A 42 -11.45 29.81 5.35
N LEU A 43 -10.18 30.00 5.05
CA LEU A 43 -9.29 28.90 4.71
C LEU A 43 -8.91 28.12 5.97
N ALA A 44 -9.17 26.82 5.94
CA ALA A 44 -8.74 25.87 6.97
C ALA A 44 -7.34 25.35 6.66
N GLY A 45 -6.44 25.40 7.64
CA GLY A 45 -5.10 24.82 7.55
C GLY A 45 -4.01 25.77 8.02
N ASP A 46 -2.87 25.17 8.34
CA ASP A 46 -1.67 25.88 8.79
C ASP A 46 -0.62 25.83 7.69
N HIS A 47 -0.66 26.80 6.78
CA HIS A 47 0.28 26.91 5.66
C HIS A 47 0.91 28.30 5.66
N ALA A 48 2.19 28.39 5.39
CA ALA A 48 2.98 29.62 5.44
C ALA A 48 2.46 30.81 4.59
N ILE A 49 1.58 30.55 3.61
CA ILE A 49 0.97 31.58 2.78
C ILE A 49 -0.43 32.00 3.23
N ILE A 50 -0.99 31.33 4.25
CA ILE A 50 -2.29 31.65 4.85
C ILE A 50 -2.00 32.46 6.11
N ASP A 51 -2.48 33.70 6.12
CA ASP A 51 -2.35 34.58 7.27
C ASP A 51 -3.74 34.79 7.90
N GLY A 52 -3.90 34.30 9.16
CA GLY A 52 -5.16 34.46 9.90
C GLY A 52 -6.40 33.89 9.20
N SER A 53 -6.27 32.78 8.46
CA SER A 53 -7.32 32.17 7.61
C SER A 53 -7.61 32.94 6.30
N HIS A 54 -6.78 33.91 5.94
CA HIS A 54 -6.92 34.70 4.72
C HIS A 54 -5.79 34.40 3.73
N TYR A 55 -6.09 34.47 2.44
CA TYR A 55 -5.12 34.32 1.38
C TYR A 55 -5.31 35.39 0.33
N HIS A 56 -4.27 36.21 0.08
CA HIS A 56 -4.24 37.18 -0.98
C HIS A 56 -3.83 36.55 -2.31
N LEU A 57 -4.80 36.33 -3.17
CA LEU A 57 -4.60 35.74 -4.49
C LEU A 57 -4.26 36.81 -5.51
N HIS A 58 -3.05 36.74 -6.06
CA HIS A 58 -2.66 37.50 -7.26
C HIS A 58 -2.82 36.61 -8.49
N TYR A 59 -3.72 36.97 -9.39
CA TYR A 59 -4.07 36.13 -10.54
C TYR A 59 -2.85 35.77 -11.40
N ASN A 60 -2.05 36.75 -11.81
CA ASN A 60 -0.88 36.52 -12.67
C ASN A 60 0.16 35.61 -11.99
N ARG A 61 0.47 35.88 -10.73
CA ARG A 61 1.39 35.01 -9.94
C ARG A 61 0.85 33.58 -9.76
N PHE A 62 -0.45 33.48 -9.54
CA PHE A 62 -1.09 32.18 -9.44
C PHE A 62 -1.00 31.40 -10.74
N MET A 63 -1.33 32.04 -11.87
CA MET A 63 -1.25 31.41 -13.19
C MET A 63 0.17 31.02 -13.58
N GLN A 64 1.19 31.82 -13.25
CA GLN A 64 2.58 31.42 -13.44
C GLN A 64 2.99 30.21 -12.60
N LYS A 65 2.61 30.21 -11.33
CA LYS A 65 2.85 29.04 -10.44
C LYS A 65 2.12 27.80 -10.94
N LEU A 66 0.87 27.93 -11.37
CA LEU A 66 0.05 26.84 -11.90
C LEU A 66 0.67 26.28 -13.20
N THR A 67 1.08 27.15 -14.12
CA THR A 67 1.75 26.75 -15.36
C THR A 67 3.05 26.01 -15.08
N ARG A 68 3.90 26.53 -14.18
CA ARG A 68 5.13 25.87 -13.77
C ARG A 68 4.86 24.53 -13.09
N PHE A 69 3.85 24.46 -12.23
CA PHE A 69 3.44 23.22 -11.59
C PHE A 69 3.03 22.17 -12.62
N HIS A 70 2.20 22.55 -13.59
CA HIS A 70 1.77 21.67 -14.67
C HIS A 70 2.92 21.21 -15.57
N GLN A 71 3.87 22.08 -15.86
CA GLN A 71 4.98 21.77 -16.76
C GLN A 71 6.11 20.98 -16.08
N GLU A 72 6.37 21.21 -14.80
CA GLU A 72 7.51 20.62 -14.09
C GLU A 72 7.11 19.53 -13.09
N ARG A 73 6.11 19.81 -12.24
CA ARG A 73 5.76 18.91 -11.13
C ARG A 73 4.88 17.75 -11.55
N VAL A 74 3.86 18.02 -12.36
CA VAL A 74 2.92 16.98 -12.82
C VAL A 74 3.63 15.89 -13.63
N PRO A 75 4.47 16.20 -14.64
CA PRO A 75 5.18 15.16 -15.38
C PRO A 75 6.11 14.34 -14.50
N ARG A 76 6.84 14.97 -13.58
CA ARG A 76 7.71 14.25 -12.62
C ARG A 76 6.92 13.31 -11.73
N PHE A 77 5.75 13.73 -11.26
CA PHE A 77 4.88 12.90 -10.45
C PHE A 77 4.33 11.69 -11.23
N LEU A 78 3.92 11.90 -12.47
CA LEU A 78 3.47 10.81 -13.35
C LEU A 78 4.60 9.82 -13.63
N THR A 79 5.79 10.29 -13.95
CA THR A 79 6.97 9.43 -14.12
C THR A 79 7.28 8.62 -12.84
N TYR A 80 7.20 9.26 -11.68
CA TYR A 80 7.38 8.56 -10.40
C TYR A 80 6.32 7.47 -10.21
N GLN A 81 5.05 7.75 -10.52
CA GLN A 81 3.98 6.74 -10.40
C GLN A 81 4.19 5.56 -11.35
N ASP A 82 4.64 5.82 -12.58
CA ASP A 82 4.91 4.77 -13.56
C ASP A 82 6.09 3.89 -13.11
N GLN A 83 7.18 4.49 -12.65
CA GLN A 83 8.31 3.75 -12.07
C GLN A 83 7.91 2.93 -10.84
N LYS A 84 7.07 3.50 -9.96
CA LYS A 84 6.54 2.77 -8.80
C LYS A 84 5.73 1.55 -9.23
N LYS A 85 4.85 1.69 -10.23
CA LYS A 85 4.06 0.57 -10.77
C LYS A 85 4.96 -0.52 -11.34
N GLU A 86 5.94 -0.14 -12.15
CA GLU A 86 6.90 -1.07 -12.74
C GLU A 86 7.67 -1.86 -11.66
N LEU A 87 8.20 -1.18 -10.63
CA LEU A 87 8.88 -1.82 -9.52
C LEU A 87 7.98 -2.77 -8.75
N VAL A 88 6.71 -2.39 -8.52
CA VAL A 88 5.72 -3.26 -7.87
C VAL A 88 5.46 -4.51 -8.72
N GLU A 89 5.27 -4.38 -10.02
CA GLU A 89 5.05 -5.55 -10.90
C GLU A 89 6.27 -6.48 -10.92
N VAL A 90 7.48 -5.93 -11.05
CA VAL A 90 8.73 -6.73 -10.95
C VAL A 90 8.81 -7.47 -9.61
N ALA A 91 8.50 -6.82 -8.51
CA ALA A 91 8.49 -7.45 -7.19
C ALA A 91 7.43 -8.55 -7.08
N ARG A 92 6.21 -8.32 -7.61
CA ARG A 92 5.12 -9.33 -7.65
C ARG A 92 5.53 -10.57 -8.44
N ASP A 93 6.15 -10.37 -9.60
CA ASP A 93 6.62 -11.47 -10.45
C ASP A 93 7.74 -12.26 -9.76
N SER A 94 8.68 -11.57 -9.11
CA SER A 94 9.76 -12.22 -8.36
C SER A 94 9.25 -13.08 -7.20
N MET A 95 8.19 -12.62 -6.53
CA MET A 95 7.52 -13.36 -5.44
C MET A 95 6.54 -14.44 -5.93
N ARG A 96 6.31 -14.52 -7.25
CA ARG A 96 5.41 -15.51 -7.86
C ARG A 96 3.99 -15.49 -7.25
N LEU A 97 3.46 -14.32 -6.89
CA LEU A 97 2.23 -14.16 -6.12
C LEU A 97 1.01 -14.83 -6.78
N GLU A 98 0.96 -14.87 -8.11
CA GLU A 98 -0.14 -15.51 -8.85
C GLU A 98 -0.23 -17.03 -8.60
N GLU A 99 0.89 -17.70 -8.31
CA GLU A 99 0.92 -19.13 -8.02
C GLU A 99 0.30 -19.46 -6.66
N PHE A 100 0.31 -18.50 -5.74
CA PHE A 100 -0.17 -18.67 -4.37
C PHE A 100 -1.55 -18.03 -4.13
N ARG A 101 -2.24 -17.64 -5.19
CA ARG A 101 -3.62 -17.15 -5.07
C ARG A 101 -4.55 -18.26 -4.60
N PRO A 102 -5.26 -18.06 -3.47
CA PRO A 102 -6.19 -19.06 -2.96
C PRO A 102 -7.38 -19.24 -3.93
N ARG A 103 -7.76 -20.50 -4.14
CA ARG A 103 -8.86 -20.85 -5.05
C ARG A 103 -10.21 -20.77 -4.34
N VAL A 104 -11.24 -20.31 -5.06
CA VAL A 104 -12.59 -20.19 -4.52
C VAL A 104 -13.31 -21.53 -4.55
N LEU A 105 -13.99 -21.87 -3.45
CA LEU A 105 -14.88 -23.01 -3.38
C LEU A 105 -16.20 -22.72 -4.10
N THR A 106 -16.67 -23.68 -4.91
CA THR A 106 -17.90 -23.55 -5.70
C THR A 106 -19.18 -24.02 -4.95
N SER A 107 -19.03 -24.65 -3.78
CA SER A 107 -20.16 -25.20 -3.02
C SER A 107 -20.88 -24.13 -2.18
N PHE A 108 -22.08 -23.73 -2.58
CA PHE A 108 -22.88 -22.69 -1.92
C PHE A 108 -23.17 -22.93 -0.43
N VAL A 109 -23.57 -24.17 -0.07
CA VAL A 109 -23.93 -24.50 1.32
C VAL A 109 -22.71 -24.45 2.24
N ARG A 110 -21.59 -24.95 1.78
CA ARG A 110 -20.33 -24.93 2.53
C ARG A 110 -19.82 -23.50 2.71
N ASN A 111 -19.87 -22.69 1.66
CA ASN A 111 -19.47 -21.29 1.70
C ASN A 111 -20.32 -20.51 2.70
N LYS A 112 -21.63 -20.72 2.72
CA LYS A 112 -22.55 -20.09 3.67
C LYS A 112 -22.22 -20.46 5.12
N LEU A 113 -21.91 -21.72 5.39
CA LEU A 113 -21.51 -22.16 6.73
C LEU A 113 -20.20 -21.50 7.16
N ILE A 114 -19.22 -21.43 6.27
CA ILE A 114 -17.94 -20.78 6.53
C ILE A 114 -18.13 -19.29 6.80
N ASP A 115 -18.90 -18.58 5.96
CA ASP A 115 -19.15 -17.16 6.08
C ASP A 115 -19.93 -16.79 7.36
N GLN A 116 -20.89 -17.62 7.77
CA GLN A 116 -21.76 -17.32 8.90
C GLN A 116 -21.24 -17.81 10.25
N VAL A 117 -20.43 -18.86 10.26
CA VAL A 117 -19.97 -19.50 11.50
C VAL A 117 -18.46 -19.39 11.69
N TYR A 118 -17.67 -19.77 10.69
CA TYR A 118 -16.20 -19.84 10.89
C TYR A 118 -15.50 -18.50 10.72
N LEU A 119 -15.87 -17.69 9.72
CA LEU A 119 -15.23 -16.38 9.51
C LEU A 119 -15.43 -15.42 10.68
N PRO A 120 -16.62 -15.30 11.31
CA PRO A 120 -16.78 -14.46 12.48
C PRO A 120 -15.86 -14.88 13.63
N VAL A 121 -15.74 -16.19 13.91
CA VAL A 121 -14.85 -16.68 14.97
C VAL A 121 -13.39 -16.38 14.69
N VAL A 122 -12.93 -16.60 13.45
CA VAL A 122 -11.54 -16.28 13.05
C VAL A 122 -11.33 -14.77 13.04
N GLY A 123 -12.28 -13.99 12.49
CA GLY A 123 -12.23 -12.54 12.43
C GLY A 123 -12.22 -11.89 13.82
N ASP A 124 -13.06 -12.36 14.74
CA ASP A 124 -13.10 -11.85 16.12
C ASP A 124 -11.79 -12.15 16.87
N ASN A 125 -11.21 -13.32 16.65
CA ASN A 125 -9.92 -13.67 17.26
C ASN A 125 -8.79 -12.82 16.68
N LEU A 126 -8.76 -12.64 15.38
CA LEU A 126 -7.78 -11.79 14.71
C LEU A 126 -7.94 -10.33 15.13
N ALA A 127 -9.17 -9.82 15.18
CA ALA A 127 -9.45 -8.44 15.62
C ALA A 127 -9.05 -8.20 17.08
N LYS A 128 -9.29 -9.17 17.97
CA LYS A 128 -8.82 -9.10 19.37
C LYS A 128 -7.30 -9.07 19.47
N GLN A 129 -6.60 -9.78 18.60
CA GLN A 129 -5.14 -9.79 18.57
C GLN A 129 -4.58 -8.48 18.00
N MET A 130 -5.22 -7.91 16.97
CA MET A 130 -4.81 -6.63 16.38
C MET A 130 -5.20 -5.41 17.24
N GLY A 131 -6.27 -5.52 18.03
CA GLY A 131 -6.82 -4.41 18.85
C GLY A 131 -6.07 -4.15 20.16
N VAL A 132 -5.15 -5.02 20.57
CA VAL A 132 -4.32 -4.81 21.76
C VAL A 132 -3.17 -3.87 21.44
N VAL A 133 -3.41 -2.57 21.64
CA VAL A 133 -2.38 -1.52 21.51
C VAL A 133 -1.81 -1.23 22.89
N GLY A 134 -0.48 -1.38 23.07
CA GLY A 134 0.22 -1.05 24.31
C GLY A 134 1.36 -2.01 24.65
N GLU A 135 2.03 -1.75 25.78
CA GLU A 135 3.19 -2.53 26.26
C GLU A 135 2.85 -3.98 26.66
N GLU A 136 1.55 -4.29 26.84
CA GLU A 136 1.07 -5.64 27.16
C GLU A 136 0.74 -6.48 25.91
N LYS A 137 1.23 -6.11 24.76
CA LYS A 137 1.03 -6.81 23.50
C LYS A 137 1.67 -8.21 23.59
N ARG A 138 0.85 -9.24 23.80
CA ARG A 138 1.30 -10.64 23.69
C ARG A 138 1.52 -10.96 22.21
N THR A 139 2.75 -10.77 21.74
CA THR A 139 3.15 -10.97 20.34
C THR A 139 3.28 -12.44 19.96
N ASP A 140 3.49 -13.31 20.93
CA ASP A 140 3.85 -14.71 20.82
C ASP A 140 2.70 -15.65 20.40
N LEU A 141 1.45 -15.17 20.45
CA LEU A 141 0.27 -15.97 20.04
C LEU A 141 -0.55 -15.31 18.92
N MET A 142 -0.06 -14.21 18.38
CA MET A 142 -0.79 -13.47 17.33
C MET A 142 -0.75 -14.24 16.03
N GLY A 143 -1.93 -14.59 15.53
CA GLY A 143 -2.11 -15.20 14.22
C GLY A 143 -1.86 -16.71 14.16
N LEU A 144 -1.60 -17.41 15.29
CA LEU A 144 -1.44 -18.87 15.29
C LEU A 144 -2.79 -19.56 15.48
N LEU A 145 -3.13 -20.47 14.56
CA LEU A 145 -4.32 -21.32 14.61
C LEU A 145 -3.95 -22.79 14.44
N LEU A 146 -4.26 -23.63 15.43
CA LEU A 146 -4.09 -25.08 15.34
C LEU A 146 -5.40 -25.76 14.97
N LEU A 147 -5.42 -26.46 13.84
CA LEU A 147 -6.56 -27.24 13.35
C LEU A 147 -6.36 -28.72 13.60
N VAL A 148 -7.18 -29.31 14.48
CA VAL A 148 -7.16 -30.74 14.78
C VAL A 148 -8.43 -31.39 14.28
N SER A 149 -8.31 -32.26 13.29
CA SER A 149 -9.43 -33.09 12.80
C SER A 149 -8.91 -34.32 12.06
N PRO A 150 -9.73 -35.37 11.88
CA PRO A 150 -9.36 -36.51 11.04
C PRO A 150 -9.00 -36.10 9.60
N PRO A 151 -8.23 -36.92 8.88
CA PRO A 151 -7.92 -36.66 7.47
C PRO A 151 -9.20 -36.64 6.62
N GLY A 152 -9.21 -35.88 5.53
CA GLY A 152 -10.35 -35.80 4.61
C GLY A 152 -11.48 -34.83 5.01
N TYR A 153 -11.43 -34.19 6.18
CA TYR A 153 -12.45 -33.23 6.64
C TYR A 153 -12.33 -31.83 6.02
N GLY A 154 -11.39 -31.65 5.09
CA GLY A 154 -11.27 -30.43 4.30
C GLY A 154 -10.63 -29.24 5.04
N LYS A 155 -9.70 -29.50 5.98
CA LYS A 155 -8.93 -28.46 6.68
C LYS A 155 -8.25 -27.49 5.72
N THR A 156 -7.48 -28.04 4.79
CA THR A 156 -6.75 -27.26 3.77
C THR A 156 -7.70 -26.39 2.95
N THR A 157 -8.79 -26.98 2.47
CA THR A 157 -9.80 -26.29 1.66
C THR A 157 -10.51 -25.19 2.46
N LEU A 158 -10.72 -25.41 3.76
CA LEU A 158 -11.29 -24.38 4.65
C LEU A 158 -10.36 -23.19 4.79
N MET A 159 -9.07 -23.43 5.03
CA MET A 159 -8.09 -22.36 5.23
C MET A 159 -7.81 -21.61 3.94
N GLU A 160 -7.75 -22.31 2.80
CA GLU A 160 -7.64 -21.70 1.48
C GLU A 160 -8.83 -20.76 1.18
N TYR A 161 -10.05 -21.17 1.53
CA TYR A 161 -11.23 -20.34 1.39
C TYR A 161 -11.18 -19.11 2.32
N ILE A 162 -10.77 -19.27 3.56
CA ILE A 162 -10.62 -18.17 4.53
C ILE A 162 -9.59 -17.16 4.00
N ALA A 163 -8.43 -17.62 3.53
CA ALA A 163 -7.41 -16.76 2.94
C ALA A 163 -7.95 -15.95 1.74
N ASN A 164 -8.73 -16.63 0.87
CA ASN A 164 -9.40 -15.95 -0.25
C ASN A 164 -10.37 -14.87 0.22
N ARG A 165 -11.18 -15.14 1.26
CA ARG A 165 -12.16 -14.18 1.79
C ARG A 165 -11.51 -12.99 2.49
N LEU A 166 -10.35 -13.21 3.11
CA LEU A 166 -9.56 -12.15 3.74
C LEU A 166 -8.70 -11.37 2.73
N GLY A 167 -8.58 -11.86 1.48
CA GLY A 167 -7.76 -11.25 0.45
C GLY A 167 -6.25 -11.38 0.70
N ILE A 168 -5.83 -12.40 1.46
CA ILE A 168 -4.43 -12.68 1.77
C ILE A 168 -3.90 -13.86 0.93
N ILE A 169 -2.58 -13.91 0.77
CA ILE A 169 -1.90 -14.99 0.05
C ILE A 169 -1.98 -16.27 0.87
N PHE A 170 -2.20 -17.41 0.22
CA PHE A 170 -2.24 -18.73 0.87
C PHE A 170 -1.02 -19.55 0.46
N MET A 171 -0.11 -19.79 1.40
CA MET A 171 1.10 -20.57 1.17
C MET A 171 1.00 -21.90 1.92
N LYS A 172 0.78 -22.98 1.16
CA LYS A 172 0.75 -24.32 1.70
C LYS A 172 2.16 -24.92 1.75
N ILE A 173 2.57 -25.35 2.94
CA ILE A 173 3.82 -26.04 3.22
C ILE A 173 3.50 -27.51 3.56
N ASN A 174 4.16 -28.43 2.90
CA ASN A 174 3.93 -29.86 3.04
C ASN A 174 4.87 -30.46 4.11
N GLY A 175 4.36 -30.74 5.30
CA GLY A 175 5.13 -31.31 6.40
C GLY A 175 5.83 -32.64 6.05
N PRO A 176 5.16 -33.61 5.43
CA PRO A 176 5.79 -34.85 4.95
C PRO A 176 6.97 -34.63 3.99
N ALA A 177 6.93 -33.61 3.14
CA ALA A 177 8.04 -33.30 2.23
C ALA A 177 9.25 -32.72 2.97
N ILE A 178 9.02 -31.89 4.00
CA ILE A 178 10.07 -31.40 4.89
C ILE A 178 10.70 -32.57 5.65
N GLY A 179 9.88 -33.40 6.30
CA GLY A 179 10.30 -34.56 7.06
C GLY A 179 10.99 -34.22 8.38
N HIS A 180 11.34 -35.27 9.14
CA HIS A 180 11.92 -35.17 10.49
C HIS A 180 13.42 -34.75 10.49
N HIS A 181 14.08 -34.77 9.36
CA HIS A 181 15.53 -34.49 9.25
C HIS A 181 15.87 -33.02 9.08
N VAL A 182 14.89 -32.19 8.73
CA VAL A 182 15.09 -30.75 8.58
C VAL A 182 14.95 -30.07 9.93
N THR A 183 16.01 -29.38 10.34
CA THR A 183 16.09 -28.63 11.62
C THR A 183 16.39 -27.15 11.38
N SER A 184 16.78 -26.78 10.16
CA SER A 184 17.21 -25.43 9.77
C SER A 184 16.27 -24.82 8.73
N LEU A 185 16.15 -23.49 8.74
CA LEU A 185 15.47 -22.70 7.70
C LEU A 185 16.37 -22.43 6.48
N ASP A 186 17.62 -22.90 6.49
CA ASP A 186 18.51 -22.79 5.34
C ASP A 186 18.19 -23.87 4.30
N PRO A 187 17.73 -23.49 3.08
CA PRO A 187 17.44 -24.47 2.03
C PRO A 187 18.65 -25.31 1.59
N SER A 188 19.88 -24.81 1.81
CA SER A 188 21.10 -25.52 1.44
C SER A 188 21.36 -26.73 2.34
N GLU A 189 20.82 -26.73 3.56
CA GLU A 189 20.94 -27.85 4.52
C GLU A 189 19.85 -28.90 4.34
N ALA A 190 18.90 -28.70 3.44
CA ALA A 190 17.81 -29.64 3.21
C ALA A 190 18.33 -30.97 2.58
N PRO A 191 17.86 -32.13 3.06
CA PRO A 191 18.40 -33.45 2.68
C PRO A 191 18.03 -33.85 1.26
N ASN A 192 17.02 -33.25 0.66
CA ASN A 192 16.56 -33.54 -0.71
C ASN A 192 15.90 -32.33 -1.35
N ALA A 193 15.64 -32.43 -2.66
CA ALA A 193 15.06 -31.34 -3.44
C ALA A 193 13.65 -30.94 -2.98
N ALA A 194 12.82 -31.92 -2.58
CA ALA A 194 11.45 -31.65 -2.11
C ALA A 194 11.45 -30.88 -0.78
N ALA A 195 12.31 -31.27 0.15
CA ALA A 195 12.47 -30.54 1.41
C ALA A 195 13.01 -29.13 1.18
N ARG A 196 13.97 -28.98 0.25
CA ARG A 196 14.51 -27.66 -0.12
C ARG A 196 13.43 -26.74 -0.66
N GLU A 197 12.61 -27.23 -1.58
CA GLU A 197 11.50 -26.45 -2.16
C GLU A 197 10.51 -25.98 -1.09
N GLU A 198 10.17 -26.82 -0.12
CA GLU A 198 9.25 -26.44 0.96
C GLU A 198 9.89 -25.40 1.91
N VAL A 199 11.18 -25.51 2.21
CA VAL A 199 11.91 -24.52 3.02
C VAL A 199 12.03 -23.21 2.25
N GLU A 200 12.28 -23.22 0.95
CA GLU A 200 12.28 -22.01 0.11
C GLU A 200 10.92 -21.33 0.07
N LYS A 201 9.82 -22.09 -0.03
CA LYS A 201 8.45 -21.56 0.07
C LYS A 201 8.20 -20.91 1.43
N LEU A 202 8.64 -21.54 2.51
CA LEU A 202 8.48 -20.99 3.86
C LEU A 202 9.26 -19.67 4.00
N ASN A 203 10.50 -19.63 3.53
CA ASN A 203 11.31 -18.41 3.55
C ASN A 203 10.66 -17.29 2.73
N LEU A 204 10.13 -17.62 1.56
CA LEU A 204 9.39 -16.66 0.73
C LEU A 204 8.13 -16.14 1.46
N ALA A 205 7.41 -17.00 2.17
CA ALA A 205 6.25 -16.58 2.95
C ALA A 205 6.64 -15.64 4.10
N LEU A 206 7.74 -15.91 4.79
CA LEU A 206 8.27 -15.04 5.85
C LEU A 206 8.74 -13.68 5.28
N GLU A 207 9.32 -13.66 4.07
CA GLU A 207 9.71 -12.43 3.38
C GLU A 207 8.49 -11.58 2.97
N MET A 208 7.37 -12.20 2.62
CA MET A 208 6.11 -11.52 2.29
C MET A 208 5.48 -10.79 3.51
N GLY A 209 5.79 -11.19 4.72
CA GLY A 209 5.34 -10.54 5.95
C GLY A 209 3.84 -10.70 6.24
N ASP A 210 3.13 -9.59 6.45
CA ASP A 210 1.79 -9.58 7.07
C ASP A 210 0.64 -10.05 6.18
N ASN A 211 0.82 -10.14 4.87
CA ASN A 211 -0.25 -10.45 3.91
C ASN A 211 -0.27 -11.91 3.45
N VAL A 212 0.28 -12.81 4.25
CA VAL A 212 0.35 -14.23 3.92
C VAL A 212 -0.21 -15.09 5.05
N MET A 213 -0.94 -16.13 4.67
CA MET A 213 -1.33 -17.23 5.55
C MET A 213 -0.44 -18.43 5.24
N ILE A 214 0.43 -18.76 6.17
CA ILE A 214 1.27 -19.96 6.11
C ILE A 214 0.47 -21.13 6.67
N TYR A 215 0.19 -22.13 5.86
CA TYR A 215 -0.53 -23.33 6.24
C TYR A 215 0.41 -24.54 6.24
N LEU A 216 0.80 -24.99 7.41
CA LEU A 216 1.61 -26.19 7.60
C LEU A 216 0.69 -27.41 7.62
N ASP A 217 0.73 -28.21 6.57
CA ASP A 217 -0.06 -29.44 6.45
C ASP A 217 0.70 -30.62 7.06
N ASP A 218 -0.02 -31.45 7.81
CA ASP A 218 0.53 -32.64 8.44
C ASP A 218 1.79 -32.41 9.28
N ILE A 219 1.72 -31.42 10.16
CA ILE A 219 2.79 -30.92 11.03
C ILE A 219 3.49 -32.05 11.86
N GLN A 220 2.79 -33.17 12.16
CA GLN A 220 3.33 -34.30 12.88
C GLN A 220 4.50 -34.99 12.15
N HIS A 221 4.70 -34.73 10.87
CA HIS A 221 5.81 -35.25 10.06
C HIS A 221 7.03 -34.33 10.00
N THR A 222 6.98 -33.19 10.67
CA THR A 222 8.11 -32.27 10.77
C THR A 222 8.91 -32.45 12.05
N ASN A 223 10.13 -31.96 12.09
CA ASN A 223 10.93 -31.97 13.30
C ASN A 223 10.41 -30.91 14.28
N PRO A 224 10.22 -31.20 15.57
CA PRO A 224 9.83 -30.20 16.57
C PRO A 224 10.80 -29.01 16.68
N GLU A 225 12.10 -29.22 16.47
CA GLU A 225 13.09 -28.12 16.47
C GLU A 225 12.91 -27.16 15.29
N PHE A 226 12.47 -27.68 14.13
CA PHE A 226 12.13 -26.84 12.97
C PHE A 226 10.97 -25.89 13.26
N LEU A 227 10.00 -26.33 14.07
CA LEU A 227 8.82 -25.54 14.41
C LEU A 227 9.08 -24.48 15.50
N GLN A 228 10.26 -24.50 16.11
CA GLN A 228 10.67 -23.53 17.14
C GLN A 228 11.51 -22.37 16.57
N LYS A 229 11.90 -22.46 15.29
CA LYS A 229 12.67 -21.44 14.60
C LYS A 229 11.78 -20.33 14.06
#